data_11f6b514460b23d78995b710bd5fd06e
#
_entry.id   11f6b514460b23d78995b710bd5fd06e
#
_cell.length_a   1.000
_cell.length_b   1.000
_cell.length_c   1.000
_cell.angle_alpha   90.00
_cell.angle_beta   90.00
_cell.angle_gamma   90.00
#
_symmetry.space_group_name_H-M   'P 1'
#
loop_
_entity.id
_entity.type
_entity.pdbx_description
1 polymer ?
#
loop_
_entity_poly.entity_id
_entity_poly.type
_entity_poly.pdbx_seq_one_letter_code
_entity_poly.pdbx_strand_id
1 'polypeptide(L)'
;MSKIHLACSTACNLFIRCLAISRVARADYNHIKDRHRTLEAGSDILHLRNLNNWIKSVLFQKHLFPGDTRGGLGAAVLDLACGKGGDMLKFRASNIAVYVGVDIAANSVRDAVGRYNGQHSRPGMPFGATFMAGDFCAASIIERLPASMATTRFQLASCQFAMHYAFDSEARASALLANAAGRLELEHGIFVATIPDANVLVRRLRASSSLEFGNGLYQVKFTHASASKAFKANDSP
;
A
#
# COMPACT_ATOMS: atom_id res chain seq x y z
N MET A 1 -0.12 4.95 23.33
CA MET A 1 -1.14 5.07 22.25
C MET A 1 -0.41 5.33 20.95
N SER A 2 -0.37 4.36 20.07
CA SER A 2 0.30 4.47 18.75
C SER A 2 -0.40 5.52 17.89
N LYS A 3 0.34 6.47 17.34
CA LYS A 3 -0.22 7.52 16.50
C LYS A 3 -0.41 6.98 15.08
N ILE A 4 -1.68 6.91 14.63
CA ILE A 4 -2.00 6.66 13.23
C ILE A 4 -2.03 8.01 12.53
N HIS A 5 -1.02 8.32 11.74
CA HIS A 5 -1.05 9.49 10.87
C HIS A 5 -1.60 9.10 9.50
N LEU A 6 -2.90 9.33 9.30
CA LEU A 6 -3.49 9.38 7.97
C LEU A 6 -3.12 10.74 7.36
N ALA A 7 -2.24 10.76 6.38
CA ALA A 7 -2.02 11.92 5.55
C ALA A 7 -3.20 12.04 4.57
N CYS A 8 -4.39 12.34 5.11
CA CYS A 8 -5.56 12.73 4.34
C CYS A 8 -6.20 13.91 5.05
N SER A 9 -6.33 15.01 4.34
CA SER A 9 -7.13 16.13 4.80
C SER A 9 -8.59 15.71 4.83
N THR A 10 -9.18 15.75 6.02
CA THR A 10 -10.59 15.67 6.33
C THR A 10 -11.27 14.31 6.08
N ALA A 11 -11.69 13.70 7.17
CA ALA A 11 -12.50 12.50 7.22
C ALA A 11 -13.68 12.56 6.26
N CYS A 12 -13.69 11.67 5.29
CA CYS A 12 -14.87 11.40 4.49
C CYS A 12 -15.25 9.93 4.69
N ASN A 13 -16.35 9.70 5.42
CA ASN A 13 -17.04 8.42 5.51
C ASN A 13 -17.71 8.10 4.16
N LEU A 14 -16.91 7.85 3.14
CA LEU A 14 -17.42 7.43 1.85
C LEU A 14 -16.99 5.98 1.62
N PHE A 15 -17.85 5.06 2.06
CA PHE A 15 -17.77 3.67 1.62
C PHE A 15 -18.10 3.60 0.13
N ILE A 16 -17.07 3.66 -0.71
CA ILE A 16 -17.23 3.25 -2.10
C ILE A 16 -17.26 1.73 -2.07
N ARG A 17 -18.42 1.12 -2.27
CA ARG A 17 -18.52 -0.33 -2.48
C ARG A 17 -17.70 -0.70 -3.71
N CYS A 18 -16.47 -1.09 -3.51
CA CYS A 18 -15.67 -1.83 -4.49
C CYS A 18 -16.04 -3.31 -4.40
N LEU A 19 -17.28 -3.65 -4.73
CA LEU A 19 -17.73 -5.05 -4.88
C LEU A 19 -16.91 -5.73 -5.97
N ALA A 20 -16.23 -6.81 -5.60
CA ALA A 20 -15.47 -7.73 -6.46
C ALA A 20 -14.00 -7.39 -6.77
N ILE A 21 -13.44 -6.31 -6.27
CA ILE A 21 -12.05 -5.93 -6.63
C ILE A 21 -11.00 -6.89 -6.06
N SER A 22 -11.21 -7.51 -4.89
CA SER A 22 -10.18 -8.35 -4.28
C SER A 22 -9.89 -9.65 -5.05
N ARG A 23 -10.91 -10.29 -5.64
CA ARG A 23 -10.72 -11.50 -6.47
C ARG A 23 -10.16 -11.16 -7.85
N VAL A 24 -10.68 -10.10 -8.48
CA VAL A 24 -10.22 -9.59 -9.77
C VAL A 24 -8.79 -9.06 -9.64
N ALA A 25 -8.51 -8.23 -8.65
CA ALA A 25 -7.17 -7.70 -8.41
C ALA A 25 -6.13 -8.82 -8.22
N ARG A 26 -6.44 -9.90 -7.47
CA ARG A 26 -5.52 -11.02 -7.31
C ARG A 26 -5.19 -11.71 -8.64
N ALA A 27 -6.19 -11.92 -9.50
CA ALA A 27 -5.99 -12.52 -10.81
C ALA A 27 -5.17 -11.59 -11.72
N ASP A 28 -5.55 -10.32 -11.79
CA ASP A 28 -4.89 -9.31 -12.63
C ASP A 28 -3.44 -9.10 -12.23
N TYR A 29 -3.14 -8.95 -10.94
CA TYR A 29 -1.75 -8.77 -10.46
C TYR A 29 -0.87 -10.00 -10.71
N ASN A 30 -1.42 -11.22 -10.69
CA ASN A 30 -0.68 -12.43 -11.04
C ASN A 30 -0.32 -12.51 -12.53
N HIS A 31 -1.07 -11.83 -13.40
CA HIS A 31 -0.86 -11.83 -14.85
C HIS A 31 -0.08 -10.61 -15.37
N ILE A 32 0.19 -9.59 -14.53
CA ILE A 32 0.98 -8.43 -14.95
C ILE A 32 2.42 -8.86 -15.20
N LYS A 33 2.75 -9.06 -16.47
CA LYS A 33 4.15 -9.22 -16.91
C LYS A 33 4.93 -7.95 -16.61
N ASP A 34 6.22 -8.10 -16.29
CA ASP A 34 7.12 -6.97 -16.09
C ASP A 34 7.25 -6.12 -17.36
N ARG A 35 6.36 -5.16 -17.57
CA ARG A 35 6.49 -4.13 -18.60
C ARG A 35 7.58 -3.09 -18.26
N HIS A 36 8.42 -3.39 -17.28
CA HIS A 36 9.37 -2.43 -16.71
C HIS A 36 10.54 -2.05 -17.63
N ARG A 37 10.77 -2.79 -18.72
CA ARG A 37 11.95 -2.57 -19.57
C ARG A 37 11.71 -1.71 -20.81
N THR A 38 10.48 -1.36 -21.15
CA THR A 38 10.15 -0.67 -22.39
C THR A 38 9.16 0.50 -22.25
N LEU A 39 9.14 1.18 -21.11
CA LEU A 39 8.49 2.47 -21.08
C LEU A 39 9.43 3.47 -21.77
N GLU A 40 9.08 3.83 -22.98
CA GLU A 40 9.78 4.87 -23.75
C GLU A 40 9.88 6.16 -22.94
N ALA A 41 11.04 6.81 -23.01
CA ALA A 41 11.24 8.14 -22.47
C ALA A 41 10.19 9.06 -23.11
N GLY A 42 9.27 9.62 -22.30
CA GLY A 42 8.19 10.51 -22.79
C GLY A 42 6.77 9.97 -22.54
N SER A 43 6.61 8.77 -22.02
CA SER A 43 5.29 8.26 -21.63
C SER A 43 4.77 9.01 -20.39
N ASP A 44 3.53 9.52 -20.45
CA ASP A 44 2.84 10.18 -19.32
C ASP A 44 2.77 9.27 -18.08
N ILE A 45 2.69 7.95 -18.26
CA ILE A 45 2.75 6.96 -17.18
C ILE A 45 4.09 7.03 -16.44
N LEU A 46 5.18 7.38 -17.12
CA LEU A 46 6.50 7.52 -16.49
C LEU A 46 6.49 8.69 -15.49
N HIS A 47 5.89 9.83 -15.85
CA HIS A 47 5.78 10.98 -14.97
C HIS A 47 4.93 10.67 -13.73
N LEU A 48 3.79 10.03 -13.90
CA LEU A 48 2.94 9.59 -12.78
C LEU A 48 3.68 8.62 -11.85
N ARG A 49 4.40 7.65 -12.42
CA ARG A 49 5.20 6.70 -11.64
C ARG A 49 6.32 7.39 -10.87
N ASN A 50 7.00 8.36 -11.49
CA ASN A 50 8.05 9.12 -10.83
C ASN A 50 7.50 9.97 -9.69
N LEU A 51 6.35 10.62 -9.87
CA LEU A 51 5.65 11.36 -8.81
C LEU A 51 5.29 10.44 -7.65
N ASN A 52 4.68 9.28 -7.93
CA ASN A 52 4.32 8.30 -6.90
C ASN A 52 5.56 7.78 -6.15
N ASN A 53 6.67 7.54 -6.85
CA ASN A 53 7.92 7.14 -6.23
C ASN A 53 8.52 8.25 -5.36
N TRP A 54 8.44 9.49 -5.81
CA TRP A 54 8.89 10.65 -5.05
C TRP A 54 8.06 10.83 -3.77
N ILE A 55 6.72 10.78 -3.86
CA ILE A 55 5.81 10.85 -2.69
C ILE A 55 6.19 9.78 -1.66
N LYS A 56 6.36 8.52 -2.08
CA LYS A 56 6.75 7.43 -1.18
C LYS A 56 8.11 7.67 -0.55
N SER A 57 9.08 8.15 -1.32
CA SER A 57 10.41 8.46 -0.80
C SER A 57 10.36 9.53 0.28
N VAL A 58 9.61 10.62 0.05
CA VAL A 58 9.43 11.69 1.04
C VAL A 58 8.73 11.17 2.30
N LEU A 59 7.67 10.38 2.15
CA LEU A 59 6.95 9.79 3.29
C LEU A 59 7.87 8.90 4.12
N PHE A 60 8.63 8.01 3.49
CA PHE A 60 9.53 7.12 4.23
C PHE A 60 10.67 7.90 4.86
N GLN A 61 11.28 8.83 4.14
CA GLN A 61 12.31 9.70 4.70
C GLN A 61 11.80 10.48 5.92
N LYS A 62 10.64 11.04 5.88
CA LYS A 62 10.07 11.79 7.00
C LYS A 62 9.87 10.95 8.26
N HIS A 63 9.58 9.66 8.11
CA HIS A 63 9.15 8.81 9.22
C HIS A 63 10.14 7.70 9.62
N LEU A 64 11.15 7.43 8.78
CA LEU A 64 12.22 6.47 9.08
C LEU A 64 13.58 7.16 9.32
N PHE A 65 13.67 8.48 9.29
CA PHE A 65 14.95 9.21 9.24
C PHE A 65 15.27 10.20 10.30
N PRO A 66 16.50 10.53 10.16
CA PRO A 66 17.64 10.45 11.04
C PRO A 66 17.95 11.83 11.65
N GLY A 67 17.24 12.32 12.41
CA GLY A 67 17.51 13.25 13.50
C GLY A 67 17.08 12.56 14.77
N ASP A 68 16.43 11.44 14.58
CA ASP A 68 16.04 10.56 15.65
C ASP A 68 17.14 9.51 15.82
N THR A 69 17.87 9.58 16.91
CA THR A 69 18.91 8.60 17.28
C THR A 69 18.39 7.15 17.37
N ARG A 70 17.07 6.98 17.22
CA ARG A 70 16.37 5.69 17.15
C ARG A 70 16.21 5.19 15.71
N GLY A 71 16.53 6.03 14.73
CA GLY A 71 16.32 5.73 13.33
C GLY A 71 17.56 5.12 12.71
N GLY A 72 17.40 4.09 12.03
CA GLY A 72 18.25 3.68 10.98
C GLY A 72 19.08 2.43 11.22
N LEU A 73 19.78 2.32 12.26
CA LEU A 73 20.50 1.08 12.58
C LEU A 73 19.59 0.18 13.41
N GLY A 74 18.70 -0.58 12.74
CA GLY A 74 17.85 -1.54 13.43
C GLY A 74 16.35 -1.40 13.21
N ALA A 75 15.89 -0.41 12.44
CA ALA A 75 14.46 -0.24 12.16
C ALA A 75 13.86 -1.46 11.47
N ALA A 76 12.67 -1.90 11.93
CA ALA A 76 11.87 -2.91 11.28
C ALA A 76 10.69 -2.26 10.54
N VAL A 77 10.44 -2.73 9.32
CA VAL A 77 9.38 -2.23 8.44
C VAL A 77 8.43 -3.36 8.06
N LEU A 78 7.13 -3.08 8.18
CA LEU A 78 6.05 -3.92 7.64
C LEU A 78 5.47 -3.24 6.38
N ASP A 79 5.61 -3.88 5.24
CA ASP A 79 5.14 -3.37 3.94
C ASP A 79 3.94 -4.19 3.44
N LEU A 80 2.75 -3.69 3.71
CA LEU A 80 1.48 -4.28 3.28
C LEU A 80 1.19 -3.87 1.84
N ALA A 81 0.90 -4.85 0.99
CA ALA A 81 0.82 -4.71 -0.47
C ALA A 81 2.17 -4.35 -1.09
N CYS A 82 3.22 -5.09 -0.70
CA CYS A 82 4.58 -4.84 -1.15
C CYS A 82 4.79 -5.04 -2.67
N GLY A 83 3.83 -5.69 -3.34
CA GLY A 83 3.91 -6.01 -4.76
C GLY A 83 5.20 -6.76 -5.10
N LYS A 84 5.86 -6.32 -6.15
CA LYS A 84 7.16 -6.85 -6.59
C LYS A 84 8.36 -6.24 -5.85
N GLY A 85 8.16 -5.71 -4.64
CA GLY A 85 9.22 -5.11 -3.81
C GLY A 85 9.76 -3.78 -4.35
N GLY A 86 8.88 -2.97 -4.95
CA GLY A 86 9.27 -1.69 -5.57
C GLY A 86 9.88 -0.68 -4.59
N ASP A 87 9.54 -0.79 -3.32
CA ASP A 87 9.94 0.17 -2.29
C ASP A 87 11.18 -0.28 -1.47
N MET A 88 11.64 -1.51 -1.64
CA MET A 88 12.82 -2.04 -0.93
C MET A 88 14.09 -1.16 -1.08
N LEU A 89 14.30 -0.54 -2.26
CA LEU A 89 15.43 0.37 -2.44
C LEU A 89 15.33 1.64 -1.59
N LYS A 90 14.10 2.11 -1.33
CA LYS A 90 13.85 3.26 -0.45
C LYS A 90 14.14 2.89 1.00
N PHE A 91 13.71 1.69 1.42
CA PHE A 91 14.02 1.16 2.73
C PHE A 91 15.51 0.87 2.93
N ARG A 92 16.20 0.38 1.89
CA ARG A 92 17.66 0.25 1.91
C ARG A 92 18.35 1.60 2.15
N ALA A 93 17.89 2.66 1.47
CA ALA A 93 18.43 4.00 1.68
C ALA A 93 18.17 4.53 3.11
N SER A 94 17.18 3.97 3.81
CA SER A 94 16.87 4.27 5.20
C SER A 94 17.61 3.37 6.21
N ASN A 95 18.53 2.51 5.77
CA ASN A 95 19.33 1.60 6.61
C ASN A 95 18.47 0.76 7.58
N ILE A 96 17.35 0.23 7.11
CA ILE A 96 16.53 -0.67 7.94
C ILE A 96 17.28 -1.98 8.22
N ALA A 97 16.96 -2.64 9.34
CA ALA A 97 17.51 -3.95 9.69
C ALA A 97 16.58 -5.10 9.30
N VAL A 98 15.26 -4.89 9.37
CA VAL A 98 14.26 -5.93 9.17
C VAL A 98 13.15 -5.42 8.24
N TYR A 99 12.80 -6.26 7.27
CA TYR A 99 11.71 -6.02 6.34
C TYR A 99 10.71 -7.18 6.36
N VAL A 100 9.44 -6.88 6.44
CA VAL A 100 8.37 -7.84 6.23
C VAL A 100 7.51 -7.35 5.07
N GLY A 101 7.51 -8.07 3.96
CA GLY A 101 6.69 -7.77 2.78
C GLY A 101 5.51 -8.73 2.66
N VAL A 102 4.31 -8.19 2.51
CA VAL A 102 3.08 -8.99 2.33
C VAL A 102 2.35 -8.53 1.10
N ASP A 103 1.93 -9.47 0.26
CA ASP A 103 1.08 -9.18 -0.90
C ASP A 103 0.12 -10.34 -1.18
N ILE A 104 -1.06 -10.03 -1.70
CA ILE A 104 -2.06 -11.04 -2.05
C ILE A 104 -1.65 -11.87 -3.28
N ALA A 105 -0.83 -11.30 -4.17
CA ALA A 105 -0.39 -11.91 -5.42
C ALA A 105 0.91 -12.69 -5.21
N ALA A 106 0.83 -14.01 -5.15
CA ALA A 106 1.99 -14.88 -4.93
C ALA A 106 3.11 -14.69 -5.97
N ASN A 107 2.77 -14.38 -7.23
CA ASN A 107 3.76 -14.10 -8.27
C ASN A 107 4.50 -12.78 -7.99
N SER A 108 3.81 -11.76 -7.50
CA SER A 108 4.45 -10.51 -7.09
C SER A 108 5.42 -10.72 -5.93
N VAL A 109 5.02 -11.54 -4.94
CA VAL A 109 5.91 -11.91 -3.81
C VAL A 109 7.15 -12.66 -4.32
N ARG A 110 7.00 -13.59 -5.27
CA ARG A 110 8.14 -14.29 -5.88
C ARG A 110 9.11 -13.33 -6.57
N ASP A 111 8.57 -12.36 -7.32
CA ASP A 111 9.38 -11.32 -7.97
C ASP A 111 10.08 -10.44 -6.94
N ALA A 112 9.41 -10.13 -5.80
CA ALA A 112 10.01 -9.38 -4.70
C ALA A 112 11.19 -10.14 -4.05
N VAL A 113 11.05 -11.44 -3.81
CA VAL A 113 12.14 -12.31 -3.33
C VAL A 113 13.31 -12.31 -4.29
N GLY A 114 13.05 -12.44 -5.59
CA GLY A 114 14.09 -12.37 -6.60
C GLY A 114 14.83 -11.03 -6.59
N ARG A 115 14.11 -9.94 -6.44
CA ARG A 115 14.70 -8.60 -6.34
C ARG A 115 15.52 -8.43 -5.05
N TYR A 116 15.05 -8.97 -3.94
CA TYR A 116 15.75 -8.98 -2.67
C TYR A 116 17.11 -9.71 -2.79
N ASN A 117 17.13 -10.86 -3.43
CA ASN A 117 18.33 -11.68 -3.62
C ASN A 117 19.31 -11.13 -4.69
N GLY A 118 19.03 -9.99 -5.29
CA GLY A 118 19.91 -9.38 -6.26
C GLY A 118 19.86 -9.96 -7.66
N GLN A 119 18.71 -10.51 -8.09
CA GLN A 119 18.52 -10.94 -9.49
C GLN A 119 18.69 -9.77 -10.47
N HIS A 120 19.07 -10.06 -11.70
CA HIS A 120 19.30 -9.10 -12.76
C HIS A 120 20.51 -8.16 -12.53
N SER A 121 21.64 -8.71 -12.08
CA SER A 121 22.94 -7.99 -11.96
C SER A 121 22.91 -6.82 -10.95
N ARG A 122 22.02 -6.88 -9.98
CA ARG A 122 21.98 -5.91 -8.86
C ARG A 122 22.42 -6.58 -7.56
N PRO A 123 23.14 -5.89 -6.69
CA PRO A 123 23.45 -6.43 -5.36
C PRO A 123 22.13 -6.70 -4.59
N GLY A 124 22.15 -7.74 -3.76
CA GLY A 124 21.05 -8.05 -2.84
C GLY A 124 20.81 -6.93 -1.82
N MET A 125 19.75 -7.06 -1.05
CA MET A 125 19.44 -6.10 0.02
C MET A 125 20.21 -6.44 1.28
N PRO A 126 20.72 -5.43 2.02
CA PRO A 126 21.59 -5.65 3.18
C PRO A 126 20.84 -5.89 4.51
N PHE A 127 19.52 -6.02 4.48
CA PHE A 127 18.67 -6.23 5.67
C PHE A 127 18.03 -7.60 5.65
N GLY A 128 17.62 -8.11 6.83
CA GLY A 128 16.85 -9.36 6.93
C GLY A 128 15.43 -9.18 6.39
N ALA A 129 14.92 -10.16 5.63
CA ALA A 129 13.58 -10.04 5.06
C ALA A 129 12.74 -11.32 5.23
N THR A 130 11.45 -11.10 5.47
CA THR A 130 10.39 -12.12 5.42
C THR A 130 9.36 -11.70 4.39
N PHE A 131 8.99 -12.62 3.50
CA PHE A 131 7.97 -12.38 2.50
C PHE A 131 6.80 -13.34 2.69
N MET A 132 5.58 -12.83 2.61
CA MET A 132 4.36 -13.61 2.77
C MET A 132 3.37 -13.32 1.63
N ALA A 133 2.81 -14.40 1.07
CA ALA A 133 1.70 -14.29 0.13
C ALA A 133 0.38 -14.51 0.89
N GLY A 134 -0.48 -13.50 0.94
CA GLY A 134 -1.75 -13.59 1.66
C GLY A 134 -2.56 -12.31 1.66
N ASP A 135 -3.84 -12.43 1.96
CA ASP A 135 -4.76 -11.31 2.10
C ASP A 135 -4.71 -10.77 3.54
N PHE A 136 -4.02 -9.65 3.73
CA PHE A 136 -3.90 -8.96 5.01
C PHE A 136 -5.21 -8.27 5.46
N CYS A 137 -6.25 -8.27 4.62
CA CYS A 137 -7.59 -7.83 5.00
C CYS A 137 -8.48 -9.00 5.46
N ALA A 138 -7.98 -10.23 5.43
CA ALA A 138 -8.76 -11.42 5.80
C ALA A 138 -8.03 -12.32 6.82
N ALA A 139 -6.73 -12.13 7.02
CA ALA A 139 -5.93 -12.96 7.92
C ALA A 139 -5.01 -12.09 8.78
N SER A 140 -4.73 -12.57 10.00
CA SER A 140 -3.73 -11.98 10.87
C SER A 140 -2.33 -12.30 10.32
N ILE A 141 -1.63 -11.29 9.85
CA ILE A 141 -0.23 -11.39 9.41
C ILE A 141 0.68 -11.54 10.64
N ILE A 142 0.34 -10.85 11.70
CA ILE A 142 1.11 -10.81 12.94
C ILE A 142 1.25 -12.21 13.57
N GLU A 143 0.17 -13.01 13.54
CA GLU A 143 0.18 -14.38 14.06
C GLU A 143 0.94 -15.38 13.17
N ARG A 144 1.21 -14.97 11.92
CA ARG A 144 1.92 -15.81 10.93
C ARG A 144 3.39 -15.43 10.79
N LEU A 145 3.87 -14.45 11.55
CA LEU A 145 5.29 -14.11 11.58
C LEU A 145 6.09 -15.29 12.13
N PRO A 146 7.30 -15.53 11.63
CA PRO A 146 8.20 -16.54 12.19
C PRO A 146 8.45 -16.34 13.69
N ALA A 147 8.68 -17.41 14.43
CA ALA A 147 8.95 -17.37 15.87
C ALA A 147 10.14 -16.43 16.20
N SER A 148 11.15 -16.36 15.33
CA SER A 148 12.27 -15.42 15.45
C SER A 148 11.87 -13.95 15.44
N MET A 149 10.66 -13.64 14.97
CA MET A 149 10.09 -12.28 14.92
C MET A 149 8.98 -12.06 15.98
N ALA A 150 8.79 -12.99 16.91
CA ALA A 150 7.71 -12.94 17.90
C ALA A 150 7.70 -11.66 18.74
N THR A 151 8.86 -11.06 19.01
CA THR A 151 9.02 -9.82 19.77
C THR A 151 9.29 -8.59 18.91
N THR A 152 9.39 -8.74 17.58
CA THR A 152 9.68 -7.63 16.67
C THR A 152 8.57 -6.60 16.70
N ARG A 153 8.94 -5.34 16.91
CA ARG A 153 8.09 -4.16 16.78
C ARG A 153 8.50 -3.37 15.56
N PHE A 154 7.53 -2.89 14.80
CA PHE A 154 7.79 -2.14 13.56
C PHE A 154 7.79 -0.63 13.84
N GLN A 155 8.85 0.06 13.42
CA GLN A 155 8.90 1.51 13.45
C GLN A 155 8.02 2.11 12.36
N LEU A 156 7.86 1.38 11.24
CA LEU A 156 6.98 1.79 10.16
C LEU A 156 6.16 0.60 9.66
N ALA A 157 4.84 0.79 9.57
CA ALA A 157 3.97 0.00 8.70
C ALA A 157 3.59 0.86 7.48
N SER A 158 3.64 0.29 6.29
CA SER A 158 3.35 0.96 5.02
C SER A 158 2.25 0.22 4.28
N CYS A 159 1.31 0.96 3.65
CA CYS A 159 0.37 0.41 2.69
C CYS A 159 0.18 1.42 1.55
N GLN A 160 0.95 1.25 0.46
CA GLN A 160 1.00 2.25 -0.60
C GLN A 160 0.10 1.88 -1.77
N PHE A 161 -0.88 2.75 -2.07
CA PHE A 161 -1.84 2.60 -3.18
C PHE A 161 -2.69 1.32 -3.14
N ALA A 162 -2.91 0.75 -1.94
CA ALA A 162 -3.67 -0.48 -1.78
C ALA A 162 -4.68 -0.47 -0.62
N MET A 163 -4.55 0.44 0.34
CA MET A 163 -5.44 0.49 1.50
C MET A 163 -6.93 0.61 1.12
N HIS A 164 -7.25 1.28 0.02
CA HIS A 164 -8.62 1.46 -0.45
C HIS A 164 -9.33 0.14 -0.80
N TYR A 165 -8.60 -0.94 -1.09
CA TYR A 165 -9.20 -2.27 -1.31
C TYR A 165 -9.77 -2.92 -0.03
N ALA A 166 -9.45 -2.38 1.14
CA ALA A 166 -10.00 -2.86 2.40
C ALA A 166 -11.37 -2.24 2.73
N PHE A 167 -11.73 -1.14 2.08
CA PHE A 167 -12.98 -0.42 2.38
C PHE A 167 -14.22 -0.99 1.66
N ASP A 168 -14.18 -2.24 1.24
CA ASP A 168 -15.36 -2.98 0.76
C ASP A 168 -16.23 -3.45 1.94
N SER A 169 -15.66 -3.60 3.15
CA SER A 169 -16.38 -3.89 4.38
C SER A 169 -15.61 -3.40 5.61
N GLU A 170 -16.34 -3.15 6.70
CA GLU A 170 -15.77 -2.76 7.98
C GLU A 170 -14.83 -3.86 8.52
N ALA A 171 -15.22 -5.12 8.38
CA ALA A 171 -14.40 -6.25 8.84
C ALA A 171 -13.03 -6.28 8.15
N ARG A 172 -12.96 -6.01 6.83
CA ARG A 172 -11.71 -5.99 6.09
C ARG A 172 -10.86 -4.77 6.44
N ALA A 173 -11.48 -3.59 6.56
CA ALA A 173 -10.78 -2.40 7.00
C ALA A 173 -10.20 -2.56 8.41
N SER A 174 -10.98 -3.13 9.33
CA SER A 174 -10.52 -3.44 10.69
C SER A 174 -9.36 -4.45 10.70
N ALA A 175 -9.42 -5.50 9.88
CA ALA A 175 -8.34 -6.49 9.77
C ALA A 175 -7.04 -5.85 9.23
N LEU A 176 -7.13 -4.98 8.21
CA LEU A 176 -5.97 -4.23 7.73
C LEU A 176 -5.37 -3.36 8.82
N LEU A 177 -6.20 -2.59 9.54
CA LEU A 177 -5.72 -1.71 10.61
C LEU A 177 -5.13 -2.50 11.77
N ALA A 178 -5.71 -3.66 12.13
CA ALA A 178 -5.16 -4.56 13.14
C ALA A 178 -3.78 -5.09 12.73
N ASN A 179 -3.60 -5.49 11.47
CA ASN A 179 -2.31 -5.91 10.95
C ASN A 179 -1.29 -4.76 10.91
N ALA A 180 -1.70 -3.57 10.48
CA ALA A 180 -0.82 -2.41 10.39
C ALA A 180 -0.37 -1.91 11.77
N ALA A 181 -1.28 -1.89 12.76
CA ALA A 181 -1.02 -1.31 14.08
C ALA A 181 -0.57 -2.33 15.14
N GLY A 182 -0.91 -3.61 14.96
CA GLY A 182 -0.80 -4.65 16.00
C GLY A 182 0.61 -4.88 16.53
N ARG A 183 1.64 -4.57 15.77
CA ARG A 183 3.05 -4.69 16.15
C ARG A 183 3.85 -3.40 15.90
N LEU A 184 3.18 -2.25 15.79
CA LEU A 184 3.89 -0.98 15.80
C LEU A 184 4.61 -0.78 17.14
N GLU A 185 5.73 -0.11 17.09
CA GLU A 185 6.43 0.36 18.28
C GLU A 185 5.51 1.34 19.04
N LEU A 186 5.47 1.22 20.38
CA LEU A 186 4.38 1.80 21.18
C LEU A 186 4.35 3.33 21.15
N GLU A 187 5.53 3.97 21.21
CA GLU A 187 5.59 5.43 21.32
C GLU A 187 5.77 6.12 19.98
N HIS A 188 6.50 5.49 19.07
CA HIS A 188 7.00 6.12 17.85
C HIS A 188 6.66 5.35 16.57
N GLY A 189 6.03 4.18 16.68
CA GLY A 189 5.60 3.40 15.51
C GLY A 189 4.55 4.16 14.70
N ILE A 190 4.74 4.21 13.39
CA ILE A 190 3.90 4.98 12.48
C ILE A 190 3.34 4.07 11.39
N PHE A 191 2.06 4.21 11.09
CA PHE A 191 1.44 3.66 9.89
C PHE A 191 1.29 4.76 8.84
N VAL A 192 1.83 4.53 7.64
CA VAL A 192 1.70 5.42 6.48
C VAL A 192 1.01 4.72 5.32
N ALA A 193 0.04 5.39 4.71
CA ALA A 193 -0.67 4.86 3.56
C ALA A 193 -0.96 5.95 2.53
N THR A 194 -1.05 5.57 1.26
CA THR A 194 -1.56 6.42 0.18
C THR A 194 -2.83 5.81 -0.42
N ILE A 195 -3.84 6.64 -0.60
CA ILE A 195 -5.13 6.24 -1.16
C ILE A 195 -5.61 7.31 -2.16
N PRO A 196 -6.50 6.96 -3.11
CA PRO A 196 -7.20 7.94 -3.92
C PRO A 196 -8.05 8.86 -3.05
N ASP A 197 -8.13 10.14 -3.43
CA ASP A 197 -9.00 11.10 -2.74
C ASP A 197 -10.46 10.90 -3.18
N ALA A 198 -11.28 10.35 -2.26
CA ALA A 198 -12.68 10.07 -2.49
C ALA A 198 -13.50 11.34 -2.84
N ASN A 199 -13.17 12.49 -2.24
CA ASN A 199 -13.87 13.76 -2.53
C ASN A 199 -13.62 14.21 -3.97
N VAL A 200 -12.38 14.03 -4.46
CA VAL A 200 -12.03 14.33 -5.85
C VAL A 200 -12.77 13.39 -6.80
N LEU A 201 -12.82 12.09 -6.49
CA LEU A 201 -13.54 11.11 -7.31
C LEU A 201 -15.03 11.44 -7.41
N VAL A 202 -15.69 11.71 -6.29
CA VAL A 202 -17.11 12.06 -6.25
C VAL A 202 -17.39 13.38 -6.95
N ARG A 203 -16.55 14.40 -6.74
CA ARG A 203 -16.69 15.69 -7.42
C ARG A 203 -16.60 15.53 -8.94
N ARG A 204 -15.65 14.74 -9.44
CA ARG A 204 -15.51 14.46 -10.87
C ARG A 204 -16.69 13.65 -11.41
N LEU A 205 -17.20 12.66 -10.65
CA LEU A 205 -18.40 11.93 -11.04
C LEU A 205 -19.61 12.85 -11.18
N ARG A 206 -19.81 13.77 -10.23
CA ARG A 206 -20.92 14.73 -10.27
C ARG A 206 -20.84 15.70 -11.44
N ALA A 207 -19.63 16.03 -11.87
CA ALA A 207 -19.37 16.87 -13.04
C ALA A 207 -19.48 16.11 -14.37
N SER A 208 -19.46 14.79 -14.36
CA SER A 208 -19.60 13.96 -15.56
C SER A 208 -21.08 13.78 -15.93
N SER A 209 -21.37 13.66 -17.22
CA SER A 209 -22.71 13.31 -17.73
C SER A 209 -23.03 11.82 -17.56
N SER A 210 -22.04 10.97 -17.32
CA SER A 210 -22.16 9.51 -17.15
C SER A 210 -21.69 9.05 -15.77
N LEU A 211 -21.71 7.73 -15.53
CA LEU A 211 -21.12 7.10 -14.34
C LEU A 211 -19.63 6.83 -14.47
N GLU A 212 -18.98 7.44 -15.43
CA GLU A 212 -17.55 7.26 -15.67
C GLU A 212 -16.88 8.58 -16.03
N PHE A 213 -15.60 8.66 -15.74
CA PHE A 213 -14.72 9.74 -16.14
C PHE A 213 -13.27 9.25 -16.19
N GLY A 214 -12.44 9.95 -16.92
CA GLY A 214 -11.02 9.60 -17.04
C GLY A 214 -10.29 10.50 -18.01
N ASN A 215 -9.10 10.06 -18.37
CA ASN A 215 -8.27 10.66 -19.40
C ASN A 215 -7.42 9.56 -20.06
N GLY A 216 -6.40 9.91 -20.83
CA GLY A 216 -5.50 8.95 -21.48
C GLY A 216 -4.70 8.04 -20.52
N LEU A 217 -4.67 8.35 -19.22
CA LEU A 217 -3.89 7.62 -18.22
C LEU A 217 -4.72 6.71 -17.32
N TYR A 218 -5.97 7.08 -17.06
CA TYR A 218 -6.84 6.35 -16.16
C TYR A 218 -8.30 6.49 -16.55
N GLN A 219 -9.09 5.51 -16.18
CA GLN A 219 -10.54 5.52 -16.25
C GLN A 219 -11.12 5.10 -14.90
N VAL A 220 -12.12 5.85 -14.42
CA VAL A 220 -12.90 5.54 -13.22
C VAL A 220 -14.32 5.29 -13.65
N LYS A 221 -14.86 4.13 -13.28
CA LYS A 221 -16.24 3.73 -13.57
C LYS A 221 -16.94 3.36 -12.28
N PHE A 222 -18.09 3.95 -12.03
CA PHE A 222 -18.97 3.61 -10.92
C PHE A 222 -20.02 2.61 -11.40
N THR A 223 -20.13 1.50 -10.69
CA THR A 223 -21.11 0.45 -11.02
C THR A 223 -22.50 0.81 -10.53
N HIS A 224 -22.57 1.57 -9.45
CA HIS A 224 -23.82 2.02 -8.84
C HIS A 224 -23.66 3.47 -8.36
N ALA A 225 -24.61 4.31 -8.72
CA ALA A 225 -24.81 5.61 -8.10
C ALA A 225 -26.32 5.87 -8.09
N SER A 226 -26.82 6.60 -7.09
CA SER A 226 -28.17 7.13 -7.15
C SER A 226 -28.32 8.05 -8.37
N ALA A 227 -29.53 8.21 -8.89
CA ALA A 227 -29.80 9.10 -10.03
C ALA A 227 -29.30 10.54 -9.78
N SER A 228 -29.28 10.97 -8.51
CA SER A 228 -28.71 12.26 -8.08
C SER A 228 -27.20 12.27 -7.90
N LYS A 229 -26.49 11.12 -8.14
CA LYS A 229 -25.07 10.93 -7.81
C LYS A 229 -24.76 11.34 -6.36
N ALA A 230 -25.75 11.18 -5.48
CA ALA A 230 -25.61 11.42 -4.05
C ALA A 230 -25.21 10.13 -3.35
N PHE A 231 -24.30 10.25 -2.41
CA PHE A 231 -23.84 9.17 -1.55
C PHE A 231 -24.25 9.54 -0.13
N LYS A 232 -25.06 8.70 0.51
CA LYS A 232 -25.44 8.89 1.90
C LYS A 232 -24.38 8.31 2.81
N ALA A 233 -24.10 9.00 3.90
CA ALA A 233 -23.11 8.57 4.90
C ALA A 233 -23.50 7.27 5.64
N ASN A 234 -24.77 6.84 5.52
CA ASN A 234 -25.36 5.74 6.30
C ASN A 234 -25.90 4.59 5.45
N ASP A 235 -25.50 4.46 4.19
CA ASP A 235 -25.82 3.23 3.43
C ASP A 235 -24.88 2.10 3.86
N SER A 236 -24.89 1.78 5.16
CA SER A 236 -24.43 0.48 5.68
C SER A 236 -25.56 -0.53 5.52
N PRO A 237 -25.27 -1.77 5.09
CA PRO A 237 -26.28 -2.83 5.10
C PRO A 237 -26.69 -3.18 6.53
#